data_ea1f7d46c7b77f75114750e8b7831fc8
#
_entry.id   ea1f7d46c7b77f75114750e8b7831fc8
#
_cell.length_a   1.000
_cell.length_b   1.000
_cell.length_c   1.000
_cell.angle_alpha   90.00
_cell.angle_beta   90.00
_cell.angle_gamma   90.00
#
_symmetry.space_group_name_H-M   'P 1'
#
loop_
_entity.id
_entity.type
_entity.pdbx_description
1 polymer ?
#
loop_
_entity_poly.entity_id
_entity_poly.type
_entity_poly.pdbx_seq_one_letter_code
_entity_poly.pdbx_strand_id
1 'polypeptide(L)' 'MDFIIQYGNDIYPIEVKSDENVKSRSLRIYIDKYKPKLGVRLSLRNLKYDNDILNIPIFLSEYIDKLISLALQ' A
#
# COMPACT_ATOMS: atom_id res chain seq x y z
N MET A 1 -6.93 7.36 4.28
CA MET A 1 -6.03 6.26 4.68
C MET A 1 -6.67 5.52 5.83
N ASP A 2 -6.71 4.21 5.75
CA ASP A 2 -7.54 3.44 6.68
C ASP A 2 -6.76 2.94 7.90
N PHE A 3 -5.52 2.51 7.71
CA PHE A 3 -4.73 2.07 8.85
C PHE A 3 -3.24 2.03 8.50
N ILE A 4 -2.44 1.75 9.51
CA ILE A 4 -0.99 1.72 9.41
C ILE A 4 -0.52 0.38 9.94
N ILE A 5 0.44 -0.24 9.27
CA ILE A 5 1.09 -1.44 9.79
C ILE A 5 2.57 -1.17 10.02
N GLN A 6 3.14 -1.92 10.95
CA GLN A 6 4.57 -1.93 11.19
C GLN A 6 5.15 -3.24 10.67
N TYR A 7 6.22 -3.14 9.88
CA TYR A 7 6.92 -4.31 9.37
C TYR A 7 8.41 -4.04 9.50
N GLY A 8 9.08 -4.87 10.27
CA GLY A 8 10.47 -4.59 10.64
C GLY A 8 10.53 -3.32 11.48
N ASN A 9 11.41 -2.40 11.10
CA ASN A 9 11.55 -1.10 11.78
C ASN A 9 10.82 0.03 11.06
N ASP A 10 10.02 -0.30 10.07
CA ASP A 10 9.34 0.70 9.23
C ASP A 10 7.83 0.65 9.42
N ILE A 11 7.20 1.78 9.13
CA ILE A 11 5.75 1.94 9.22
C ILE A 11 5.21 2.19 7.83
N TYR A 12 4.14 1.47 7.46
CA TYR A 12 3.55 1.57 6.14
C TYR A 12 2.07 1.95 6.23
N PRO A 13 1.65 3.00 5.51
CA PRO A 13 0.23 3.35 5.44
C PRO A 13 -0.49 2.38 4.51
N ILE A 14 -1.72 2.03 4.87
CA ILE A 14 -2.55 1.14 4.07
C ILE A 14 -3.89 1.78 3.81
N GLU A 15 -4.33 1.76 2.56
CA GLU A 15 -5.64 2.22 2.16
C GLU A 15 -6.39 1.10 1.45
N VAL A 16 -7.67 0.93 1.78
CA VAL A 16 -8.51 -0.09 1.16
C VAL A 16 -9.48 0.59 0.22
N LYS A 17 -9.51 0.15 -1.03
CA LYS A 17 -10.43 0.63 -2.07
C LYS A 17 -11.19 -0.55 -2.63
N SER A 18 -12.46 -0.68 -2.28
CA SER A 18 -13.27 -1.81 -2.70
C SER A 18 -14.07 -1.55 -3.98
N ASP A 19 -14.01 -0.35 -4.53
CA ASP A 19 -14.65 -0.02 -5.80
C ASP A 19 -13.61 0.05 -6.93
N GLU A 20 -14.04 0.40 -8.13
CA GLU A 20 -13.14 0.50 -9.27
C GLU A 20 -12.28 1.76 -9.25
N ASN A 21 -12.67 2.76 -8.49
CA ASN A 21 -11.92 4.01 -8.41
C ASN A 21 -10.74 3.81 -7.48
N VAL A 22 -9.54 3.79 -8.06
CA VAL A 22 -8.31 3.55 -7.30
C VAL A 22 -7.53 4.84 -7.05
N LYS A 23 -8.20 5.99 -7.10
CA LYS A 23 -7.56 7.23 -6.70
C LYS A 23 -7.28 7.18 -5.20
N SER A 24 -6.04 7.42 -4.85
CA SER A 24 -5.57 7.30 -3.47
C SER A 24 -5.02 8.64 -2.99
N ARG A 25 -5.87 9.66 -2.97
CA ARG A 25 -5.43 11.01 -2.62
C ARG A 25 -4.87 11.07 -1.21
N SER A 26 -5.57 10.50 -0.24
CA SER A 26 -5.11 10.52 1.15
C SER A 26 -3.80 9.75 1.31
N LEU A 27 -3.67 8.61 0.64
CA LEU A 27 -2.45 7.83 0.68
C LEU A 27 -1.29 8.60 0.06
N ARG A 28 -1.53 9.27 -1.07
CA ARG A 28 -0.50 10.07 -1.73
C ARG A 28 -0.04 11.23 -0.84
N ILE A 29 -0.98 11.91 -0.18
CA ILE A 29 -0.65 12.99 0.73
C ILE A 29 0.22 12.48 1.89
N TYR A 30 -0.13 11.33 2.44
CA TYR A 30 0.65 10.73 3.52
C TYR A 30 2.07 10.39 3.07
N ILE A 31 2.19 9.78 1.90
CA ILE A 31 3.49 9.39 1.36
C ILE A 31 4.35 10.64 1.14
N ASP A 32 3.79 11.68 0.58
CA ASP A 32 4.53 12.91 0.30
C ASP A 32 4.97 13.62 1.59
N LYS A 33 4.17 13.50 2.65
CA LYS A 33 4.46 14.18 3.92
C LYS A 33 5.45 13.40 4.77
N TYR A 34 5.25 12.10 4.92
CA TYR A 34 6.03 11.28 5.86
C TYR A 34 7.10 10.42 5.19
N LYS A 35 7.07 10.31 3.89
CA LYS A 35 8.07 9.64 3.06
C LYS A 35 8.41 8.21 3.54
N PRO A 36 7.39 7.35 3.73
CA PRO A 36 7.67 5.94 3.99
C PRO A 36 8.33 5.32 2.77
N LYS A 37 8.90 4.13 2.93
CA LYS A 37 9.52 3.42 1.80
C LYS A 37 8.51 3.13 0.70
N LEU A 38 7.26 2.86 1.05
CA LEU A 38 6.14 2.75 0.13
C LEU A 38 4.84 2.85 0.92
N GLY A 39 3.75 3.07 0.20
CA GLY A 39 2.42 2.91 0.75
C GLY A 39 1.74 1.70 0.13
N VAL A 40 0.72 1.17 0.77
CA VAL A 40 0.00 0.00 0.30
C VAL A 40 -1.45 0.38 0.01
N ARG A 41 -1.93 -0.06 -1.15
CA ARG A 41 -3.35 0.07 -1.49
C ARG A 41 -3.89 -1.33 -1.75
N LEU A 42 -4.86 -1.74 -0.95
CA LEU A 42 -5.61 -2.97 -1.19
C LEU A 42 -6.80 -2.62 -2.07
N SER A 43 -6.90 -3.24 -3.23
CA SER A 43 -7.97 -2.92 -4.17
C SER A 43 -8.36 -4.16 -4.97
N LEU A 44 -9.31 -3.98 -5.87
CA LEU A 44 -9.71 -5.03 -6.79
C LEU A 44 -8.77 -5.15 -7.99
N ARG A 45 -7.80 -4.24 -8.09
CA ARG A 45 -6.84 -4.23 -9.18
C ARG A 45 -5.71 -5.22 -8.94
N ASN A 46 -4.97 -5.53 -10.01
CA ASN A 46 -3.87 -6.48 -9.95
C ASN A 46 -2.69 -5.96 -9.15
N LEU A 47 -1.82 -6.87 -8.76
CA LEU A 47 -0.57 -6.53 -8.08
C LEU A 47 0.27 -5.62 -8.97
N LYS A 48 0.66 -4.46 -8.42
CA LYS A 48 1.48 -3.50 -9.17
C LYS A 48 2.19 -2.57 -8.19
N TYR A 49 3.46 -2.31 -8.44
CA TYR A 49 4.23 -1.34 -7.65
C TYR A 49 4.63 -0.19 -8.56
N ASP A 50 4.11 1.00 -8.26
CA ASP A 50 4.30 2.16 -9.11
C ASP A 50 4.18 3.43 -8.27
N ASN A 51 5.06 4.41 -8.49
CA ASN A 51 5.04 5.69 -7.78
C ASN A 51 4.96 5.56 -6.26
N ASP A 52 5.73 4.63 -5.70
CA ASP A 52 5.80 4.36 -4.25
C ASP A 52 4.50 3.82 -3.66
N ILE A 53 3.59 3.35 -4.50
CA ILE A 53 2.38 2.67 -4.05
C ILE A 53 2.39 1.23 -4.55
N LEU A 54 2.30 0.30 -3.60
CA LEU A 54 2.16 -1.11 -3.90
C LEU A 54 0.67 -1.45 -3.85
N ASN A 55 0.09 -1.68 -5.02
CA ASN A 55 -1.30 -2.13 -5.09
C ASN A 55 -1.33 -3.64 -4.94
N ILE A 56 -2.10 -4.11 -3.97
CA ILE A 56 -2.24 -5.53 -3.69
C ILE A 56 -3.71 -5.91 -3.87
N PRO A 57 -4.02 -6.93 -4.68
CA PRO A 57 -5.40 -7.42 -4.76
C PRO A 57 -5.91 -7.78 -3.38
N ILE A 58 -7.16 -7.43 -3.07
CA ILE A 58 -7.72 -7.64 -1.73
C ILE A 58 -7.59 -9.10 -1.30
N PHE A 59 -7.77 -10.05 -2.24
CA PHE A 59 -7.69 -11.47 -1.88
C PHE A 59 -6.28 -11.93 -1.50
N LEU A 60 -5.25 -11.09 -1.70
CA LEU A 60 -3.88 -11.37 -1.26
C LEU A 60 -3.49 -10.61 -0.01
N SER A 61 -4.45 -10.01 0.70
CA SER A 61 -4.16 -9.15 1.85
C SER A 61 -3.40 -9.88 2.97
N GLU A 62 -3.54 -11.18 3.12
CA GLU A 62 -2.79 -11.92 4.14
C GLU A 62 -1.29 -12.02 3.82
N TYR A 63 -0.87 -11.66 2.61
CA TYR A 63 0.52 -11.71 2.19
C TYR A 63 1.17 -10.33 2.15
N ILE A 64 0.58 -9.32 2.79
CA ILE A 64 1.08 -7.94 2.72
C ILE A 64 2.56 -7.85 3.09
N ASP A 65 2.97 -8.46 4.20
CA ASP A 65 4.36 -8.38 4.67
C ASP A 65 5.32 -8.95 3.62
N LYS A 66 4.97 -10.10 3.06
CA LYS A 66 5.80 -10.74 2.05
C LYS A 66 5.89 -9.91 0.79
N LEU A 67 4.77 -9.33 0.36
CA LEU A 67 4.73 -8.54 -0.87
C LEU A 67 5.47 -7.22 -0.71
N ILE A 68 5.40 -6.59 0.46
CA ILE A 68 6.21 -5.41 0.76
C ILE A 68 7.69 -5.75 0.66
N SER A 69 8.09 -6.86 1.26
CA SER A 69 9.49 -7.30 1.24
C SER A 69 9.98 -7.48 -0.19
N LEU A 70 9.18 -8.11 -1.05
CA LEU A 70 9.54 -8.32 -2.45
C LEU A 70 9.63 -7.00 -3.21
N ALA A 71 8.73 -6.08 -2.97
CA ALA A 71 8.73 -4.78 -3.66
C ALA A 71 9.96 -3.95 -3.31
N LEU A 72 10.46 -4.07 -2.10
CA LEU A 72 11.62 -3.30 -1.63
C LEU A 72 12.96 -3.92 -1.99
N GLN A 73 12.96 -5.09 -2.60
CA GLN A 73 14.18 -5.67 -3.14
C GLN A 73 14.58 -4.92 -4.44
#